data_529e93a928e734ae58e428cce2628547
#
_entry.id   529e93a928e734ae58e428cce2628547
#
_cell.length_a   1.000
_cell.length_b   1.000
_cell.length_c   1.000
_cell.angle_alpha   90.00
_cell.angle_beta   90.00
_cell.angle_gamma   90.00
#
_symmetry.space_group_name_H-M   'P 1'
#
loop_
_entity.id
_entity.type
_entity.pdbx_description
1 polymer ?
#
loop_
_entity_poly.entity_id
_entity_poly.type
_entity_poly.pdbx_seq_one_letter_code
_entity_poly.pdbx_strand_id
1 'polypeptide(L)'
;MNFLVNCYDIAESDELRKCHLKAHLDYIETIMDRIQVAGPIVNNDSGKYRSSCFVYKTDSKAEALKLLQDDPYYRAGLYQDYSIEEFKAVAGNWVGGKSW
;
A
#
# COMPACT_ATOMS: atom_id res chain seq x y z
N MET A 1 -8.82 -13.04 -3.45
CA MET A 1 -9.24 -12.23 -2.30
C MET A 1 -8.52 -10.88 -2.34
N ASN A 2 -9.13 -9.86 -1.82
CA ASN A 2 -8.51 -8.54 -1.70
C ASN A 2 -8.24 -8.23 -0.24
N PHE A 3 -7.08 -7.63 0.03
CA PHE A 3 -6.70 -7.20 1.37
C PHE A 3 -6.35 -5.73 1.36
N LEU A 4 -7.05 -4.97 2.19
CA LEU A 4 -6.78 -3.55 2.38
C LEU A 4 -5.66 -3.39 3.40
N VAL A 5 -4.59 -2.76 2.98
CA VAL A 5 -3.41 -2.55 3.81
C VAL A 5 -3.21 -1.06 3.99
N ASN A 6 -3.23 -0.61 5.24
CA ASN A 6 -2.90 0.76 5.59
C ASN A 6 -1.58 0.77 6.35
N CYS A 7 -0.65 1.60 5.90
CA CYS A 7 0.66 1.73 6.51
C CYS A 7 0.85 3.17 6.97
N TYR A 8 1.24 3.35 8.22
CA TYR A 8 1.39 4.66 8.85
C TYR A 8 2.87 4.99 8.98
N ASP A 9 3.29 6.12 8.39
CA ASP A 9 4.68 6.53 8.39
C ASP A 9 5.18 6.88 9.79
N ILE A 10 6.48 6.68 10.00
CA ILE A 10 7.18 7.28 11.15
C ILE A 10 7.15 8.81 11.03
N ALA A 11 7.38 9.50 12.13
CA ALA A 11 7.53 10.96 12.10
C ALA A 11 8.70 11.31 11.17
N GLU A 12 8.57 12.44 10.45
CA GLU A 12 9.62 12.95 9.56
C GLU A 12 10.05 11.94 8.49
N SER A 13 9.08 11.33 7.83
CA SER A 13 9.31 10.26 6.86
C SER A 13 9.85 10.72 5.49
N ASP A 14 9.89 12.02 5.21
CA ASP A 14 10.21 12.56 3.88
C ASP A 14 11.53 12.04 3.31
N GLU A 15 12.59 12.04 4.13
CA GLU A 15 13.91 11.61 3.67
C GLU A 15 13.94 10.12 3.32
N LEU A 16 13.28 9.29 4.12
CA LEU A 16 13.17 7.85 3.82
C LEU A 16 12.39 7.62 2.54
N ARG A 17 11.31 8.36 2.32
CA ARG A 17 10.52 8.25 1.09
C ARG A 17 11.35 8.63 -0.13
N LYS A 18 12.11 9.71 -0.07
CA LYS A 18 12.98 10.14 -1.17
C LYS A 18 14.09 9.12 -1.43
N CYS A 19 14.74 8.68 -0.37
CA CYS A 19 15.88 7.77 -0.47
C CYS A 19 15.50 6.42 -1.08
N HIS A 20 14.30 5.90 -0.75
CA HIS A 20 13.86 4.57 -1.15
C HIS A 20 12.78 4.56 -2.23
N LEU A 21 12.44 5.72 -2.81
CA LEU A 21 11.36 5.82 -3.80
C LEU A 21 11.62 4.93 -5.01
N LYS A 22 12.81 4.99 -5.60
CA LYS A 22 13.10 4.21 -6.80
C LYS A 22 13.00 2.71 -6.52
N ALA A 23 13.60 2.26 -5.43
CA ALA A 23 13.55 0.84 -5.06
C ALA A 23 12.11 0.38 -4.81
N HIS A 24 11.31 1.22 -4.13
CA HIS A 24 9.90 0.94 -3.89
C HIS A 24 9.12 0.81 -5.21
N LEU A 25 9.27 1.76 -6.12
CA LEU A 25 8.55 1.74 -7.40
C LEU A 25 8.99 0.57 -8.28
N ASP A 26 10.27 0.24 -8.29
CA ASP A 26 10.77 -0.94 -9.01
C ASP A 26 10.12 -2.23 -8.47
N TYR A 27 10.02 -2.33 -7.14
CA TYR A 27 9.35 -3.47 -6.51
C TYR A 27 7.86 -3.52 -6.90
N ILE A 28 7.15 -2.39 -6.81
CA ILE A 28 5.73 -2.32 -7.15
C ILE A 28 5.49 -2.80 -8.60
N GLU A 29 6.37 -2.45 -9.53
CA GLU A 29 6.26 -2.92 -10.91
C GLU A 29 6.33 -4.45 -11.00
N THR A 30 7.13 -5.09 -10.16
CA THR A 30 7.26 -6.56 -10.17
C THR A 30 6.01 -7.28 -9.66
N ILE A 31 5.17 -6.60 -8.88
CA ILE A 31 3.96 -7.19 -8.29
C ILE A 31 2.67 -6.53 -8.78
N MET A 32 2.74 -5.83 -9.91
CA MET A 32 1.63 -5.03 -10.42
C MET A 32 0.34 -5.85 -10.61
N ASP A 33 0.45 -7.09 -11.05
CA ASP A 33 -0.68 -8.00 -11.25
C ASP A 33 -1.33 -8.45 -9.92
N ARG A 34 -0.68 -8.18 -8.80
CA ARG A 34 -1.18 -8.51 -7.45
C ARG A 34 -1.64 -7.28 -6.68
N ILE A 35 -1.74 -6.15 -7.34
CA ILE A 35 -2.22 -4.89 -6.77
C ILE A 35 -3.47 -4.45 -7.53
N GLN A 36 -4.58 -4.25 -6.81
CA GLN A 36 -5.79 -3.68 -7.40
C GLN A 36 -5.66 -2.16 -7.52
N VAL A 37 -5.14 -1.55 -6.49
CA VAL A 37 -4.86 -0.11 -6.42
C VAL A 37 -3.93 0.15 -5.24
N ALA A 38 -3.07 1.15 -5.37
CA ALA A 38 -2.18 1.57 -4.30
C ALA A 38 -1.81 3.03 -4.47
N GLY A 39 -1.47 3.67 -3.37
CA GLY A 39 -0.99 5.04 -3.41
C GLY A 39 -0.75 5.60 -2.02
N PRO A 40 -0.04 6.74 -1.95
CA PRO A 40 0.18 7.43 -0.70
C PRO A 40 -1.05 8.21 -0.27
N ILE A 41 -1.16 8.45 1.03
CA ILE A 41 -2.17 9.33 1.62
C ILE A 41 -1.50 10.67 1.91
N VAL A 42 -2.13 11.74 1.45
CA VAL A 42 -1.59 13.08 1.50
C VAL A 42 -2.07 13.79 2.77
N ASN A 43 -1.14 14.47 3.45
CA ASN A 43 -1.51 15.42 4.49
C ASN A 43 -1.99 16.70 3.81
N ASN A 44 -3.25 17.09 4.02
CA ASN A 44 -3.85 18.24 3.33
C ASN A 44 -3.18 19.57 3.67
N ASP A 45 -2.64 19.70 4.88
CA ASP A 45 -2.02 20.97 5.32
C ASP A 45 -0.65 21.19 4.70
N SER A 46 0.15 20.13 4.59
CA SER A 46 1.53 20.24 4.11
C SER A 46 1.73 19.80 2.66
N GLY A 47 0.77 19.05 2.10
CA GLY A 47 0.93 18.42 0.79
C GLY A 47 1.89 17.22 0.79
N LYS A 48 2.45 16.86 1.93
CA LYS A 48 3.39 15.75 2.06
C LYS A 48 2.64 14.44 2.28
N TYR A 49 3.30 13.31 2.00
CA TYR A 49 2.73 12.00 2.25
C TYR A 49 2.89 11.63 3.73
N ARG A 50 1.88 10.99 4.32
CA ARG A 50 1.87 10.59 5.73
C ARG A 50 1.62 9.10 5.94
N SER A 51 1.21 8.39 4.90
CA SER A 51 0.93 6.96 4.95
C SER A 51 0.82 6.40 3.54
N SER A 52 0.66 5.09 3.44
CA SER A 52 0.43 4.41 2.17
C SER A 52 -0.74 3.46 2.31
N CYS A 53 -1.51 3.30 1.22
CA CYS A 53 -2.63 2.39 1.18
C CYS A 53 -2.44 1.46 -0.02
N PHE A 54 -2.67 0.17 0.19
CA PHE A 54 -2.62 -0.85 -0.85
C PHE A 54 -3.88 -1.69 -0.79
N VAL A 55 -4.38 -2.10 -1.94
CA VAL A 55 -5.34 -3.20 -2.02
C VAL A 55 -4.64 -4.32 -2.78
N TYR A 56 -4.15 -5.32 -2.05
CA TYR A 56 -3.48 -6.47 -2.65
C TYR A 56 -4.50 -7.55 -3.03
N LYS A 57 -4.26 -8.16 -4.19
CA LYS A 57 -5.01 -9.33 -4.63
C LYS A 57 -4.17 -10.57 -4.34
N THR A 58 -4.56 -11.34 -3.34
CA THR A 58 -3.83 -12.55 -2.93
C THR A 58 -4.80 -13.64 -2.49
N ASP A 59 -4.29 -14.86 -2.33
CA ASP A 59 -5.10 -16.00 -1.87
C ASP A 59 -5.25 -16.05 -0.35
N SER A 60 -4.40 -15.32 0.38
CA SER A 60 -4.43 -15.32 1.84
C SER A 60 -3.88 -14.01 2.41
N LYS A 61 -4.22 -13.75 3.66
CA LYS A 61 -3.68 -12.63 4.42
C LYS A 61 -2.17 -12.75 4.59
N ALA A 62 -1.66 -13.98 4.76
CA ALA A 62 -0.24 -14.23 4.89
C ALA A 62 0.54 -13.80 3.64
N GLU A 63 -0.01 -14.05 2.45
CA GLU A 63 0.59 -13.60 1.21
C GLU A 63 0.59 -12.08 1.09
N ALA A 64 -0.51 -11.42 1.51
CA ALA A 64 -0.57 -9.97 1.53
C ALA A 64 0.50 -9.37 2.45
N LEU A 65 0.67 -9.96 3.64
CA LEU A 65 1.73 -9.55 4.56
C LEU A 65 3.11 -9.72 3.94
N LYS A 66 3.34 -10.83 3.25
CA LYS A 66 4.62 -11.09 2.59
C LYS A 66 4.92 -10.03 1.52
N LEU A 67 3.92 -9.66 0.72
CA LEU A 67 4.08 -8.60 -0.27
C LEU A 67 4.49 -7.28 0.38
N LEU A 68 3.86 -6.94 1.50
CA LEU A 68 4.20 -5.73 2.24
C LEU A 68 5.62 -5.80 2.80
N GLN A 69 5.98 -6.92 3.42
CA GLN A 69 7.29 -7.10 4.05
C GLN A 69 8.45 -7.07 3.05
N ASP A 70 8.21 -7.45 1.80
CA ASP A 70 9.22 -7.41 0.74
C ASP A 70 9.37 -6.03 0.12
N ASP A 71 8.47 -5.09 0.43
CA ASP A 71 8.54 -3.72 -0.07
C ASP A 71 9.74 -3.00 0.54
N PRO A 72 10.60 -2.36 -0.28
CA PRO A 72 11.73 -1.59 0.23
C PRO A 72 11.35 -0.51 1.24
N TYR A 73 10.17 0.09 1.15
CA TYR A 73 9.71 1.04 2.16
C TYR A 73 9.52 0.37 3.52
N TYR A 74 8.93 -0.82 3.54
CA TYR A 74 8.78 -1.57 4.79
C TYR A 74 10.14 -1.92 5.36
N ARG A 75 11.05 -2.42 4.54
CA ARG A 75 12.40 -2.82 4.95
C ARG A 75 13.24 -1.66 5.47
N ALA A 76 13.01 -0.47 4.93
CA ALA A 76 13.70 0.75 5.36
C ALA A 76 13.19 1.30 6.70
N GLY A 77 12.12 0.73 7.24
CA GLY A 77 11.54 1.23 8.48
C GLY A 77 10.68 2.47 8.31
N LEU A 78 10.14 2.70 7.12
CA LEU A 78 9.29 3.85 6.86
C LEU A 78 7.99 3.79 7.67
N TYR A 79 7.43 2.61 7.88
CA TYR A 79 6.14 2.44 8.53
C TYR A 79 6.32 2.09 10.01
N GLN A 80 5.72 2.91 10.89
CA GLN A 80 5.71 2.62 12.33
C GLN A 80 4.62 1.62 12.70
N ASP A 81 3.59 1.48 11.86
CA ASP A 81 2.46 0.59 12.10
C ASP A 81 1.76 0.27 10.78
N TYR A 82 1.01 -0.82 10.77
CA TYR A 82 0.19 -1.19 9.62
C TYR A 82 -0.99 -2.04 10.04
N SER A 83 -2.01 -2.11 9.19
CA SER A 83 -3.14 -3.03 9.33
C SER A 83 -3.38 -3.75 8.01
N ILE A 84 -3.84 -4.99 8.08
CA ILE A 84 -4.21 -5.81 6.93
C ILE A 84 -5.58 -6.42 7.22
N GLU A 85 -6.57 -6.10 6.38
CA GLU A 85 -7.92 -6.60 6.55
C GLU A 85 -8.49 -7.07 5.21
N GLU A 86 -9.26 -8.14 5.22
CA GLU A 86 -9.95 -8.57 4.00
C GLU A 86 -10.94 -7.50 3.58
N PHE A 87 -10.94 -7.18 2.29
CA PHE A 87 -11.77 -6.13 1.71
C PHE A 87 -12.54 -6.69 0.53
N LYS A 88 -13.85 -6.48 0.51
CA LYS A 88 -14.69 -6.90 -0.62
C LYS A 88 -15.14 -5.67 -1.39
N ALA A 89 -14.62 -5.51 -2.60
CA ALA A 89 -15.01 -4.42 -3.48
C ALA A 89 -16.33 -4.78 -4.16
N VAL A 90 -17.41 -4.10 -3.80
CA VAL A 90 -18.76 -4.41 -4.30
C VAL A 90 -19.39 -3.26 -5.09
N ALA A 91 -18.80 -2.09 -5.08
CA ALA A 91 -19.34 -0.92 -5.77
C ALA A 91 -18.23 0.02 -6.20
N GLY A 92 -18.46 0.74 -7.28
CA GLY A 92 -17.57 1.79 -7.76
C GLY A 92 -17.08 1.53 -9.18
N ASN A 93 -16.46 2.56 -9.76
CA ASN A 93 -15.98 2.47 -11.15
C ASN A 93 -14.91 1.39 -11.34
N TRP A 94 -14.08 1.18 -10.33
CA TRP A 94 -13.00 0.19 -10.42
C TRP A 94 -13.50 -1.24 -10.50
N VAL A 95 -14.72 -1.50 -10.03
CA VAL A 95 -15.35 -2.83 -10.14
C VAL A 95 -16.42 -2.88 -11.23
N GLY A 96 -16.50 -1.84 -12.06
CA GLY A 96 -17.47 -1.79 -13.17
C GLY A 96 -18.88 -1.39 -12.75
N GLY A 97 -19.04 -0.72 -11.62
CA GLY A 97 -20.34 -0.27 -11.10
C GLY A 97 -20.68 -0.97 -9.79
N LYS A 98 -21.60 -1.93 -9.84
CA LYS A 98 -21.97 -2.72 -8.65
C LYS A 98 -21.90 -4.21 -8.94
N SER A 99 -21.56 -4.99 -7.93
CA SER A 99 -21.41 -6.45 -8.05
C SER A 99 -22.61 -7.22 -7.49
N TRP A 100 -23.69 -6.51 -7.17
CA TRP A 100 -24.92 -7.17 -6.71
C TRP A 100 -26.08 -6.93 -7.64
#